data_b72cdbfa1c8e8d75c1ff09719514dad9
#
_entry.id   b72cdbfa1c8e8d75c1ff09719514dad9
#
_cell.length_a   1.000
_cell.length_b   1.000
_cell.length_c   1.000
_cell.angle_alpha   90.00
_cell.angle_beta   90.00
_cell.angle_gamma   90.00
#
_symmetry.space_group_name_H-M   'P 1'
#
loop_
_entity.id
_entity.type
_entity.pdbx_description
1 polymer ?
#
loop_
_entity_poly.entity_id
_entity_poly.type
_entity_poly.pdbx_seq_one_letter_code
_entity_poly.pdbx_strand_id
1 'polypeptide(L)'
;MKEMGYSIAVALLCGREFSPDAAVMFRMVSETLILEEEADILAAIPKAALIVDCVYGTGFRGDLPENVKRIFRATENKKIVACDIPSGVGCDDGRVSDGALCAWKTVTFAAYKPCFFLYPGKEFCGKVLLADIGMPPKALEKQLPGVDLPDGDYIRSILHPRSENSHKGTFGTLLTVCGSKEMTGAAALSAMGALRCGVGLLKMALPASVMPILQTKLSEPVFLERKGAVKANAVLCGCGLGEDRKSLLFAMEQKCSMVLDADAINLLAKEPQLLDDFLKNNPGCEVILTPHPAEFARLMNTTPARIEADRLGAMRKCLDRWNVTVVLKGHHTLVANSERLFMNLTGNTGLSKGGSGDVLAGMIASFLAQGYSPLDAAVCGVYLHGAAADKLKETFSEHGMLPSDLPLAVARILKDFETIA
;
A
#
# COMPACT_ATOMS: atom_id res chain seq x y z
N MET A 1 -30.13 1.24 23.40
CA MET A 1 -29.78 2.40 24.29
C MET A 1 -30.96 2.82 25.16
N LYS A 2 -32.16 3.07 24.63
CA LYS A 2 -33.37 3.39 25.44
C LYS A 2 -33.67 2.28 26.47
N GLU A 3 -33.70 1.04 26.02
CA GLU A 3 -33.90 -0.14 26.88
C GLU A 3 -32.80 -0.33 27.95
N MET A 4 -31.60 0.25 27.73
CA MET A 4 -30.49 0.26 28.67
C MET A 4 -30.53 1.47 29.61
N GLY A 5 -31.61 2.29 29.59
CA GLY A 5 -31.83 3.42 30.48
C GLY A 5 -31.12 4.73 30.09
N TYR A 6 -30.58 4.83 28.87
CA TYR A 6 -29.99 6.09 28.39
C TYR A 6 -31.06 7.09 27.95
N SER A 7 -30.87 8.37 28.30
CA SER A 7 -31.66 9.48 27.75
C SER A 7 -31.22 9.76 26.31
N ILE A 8 -32.15 9.70 25.36
CA ILE A 8 -31.86 9.79 23.94
C ILE A 8 -32.67 10.95 23.32
N ALA A 9 -32.01 11.72 22.45
CA ALA A 9 -32.63 12.60 21.47
C ALA A 9 -32.24 12.14 20.06
N VAL A 10 -33.16 12.17 19.12
CA VAL A 10 -32.92 11.82 17.71
C VAL A 10 -33.04 13.06 16.86
N ALA A 11 -31.96 13.41 16.16
CA ALA A 11 -31.94 14.53 15.21
C ALA A 11 -32.13 14.00 13.77
N LEU A 12 -33.07 14.55 13.03
CA LEU A 12 -33.33 14.23 11.64
C LEU A 12 -32.75 15.32 10.73
N LEU A 13 -31.62 15.04 10.07
CA LEU A 13 -30.91 16.00 9.22
C LEU A 13 -31.34 15.93 7.74
N CYS A 14 -31.91 14.81 7.33
CA CYS A 14 -32.31 14.52 5.94
C CYS A 14 -33.82 14.33 5.76
N GLY A 15 -34.62 14.86 6.69
CA GLY A 15 -36.08 14.75 6.65
C GLY A 15 -36.62 13.40 7.10
N ARG A 16 -37.87 13.09 6.74
CA ARG A 16 -38.63 11.89 7.18
C ARG A 16 -38.83 10.83 6.09
N GLU A 17 -38.12 10.92 4.99
CA GLU A 17 -38.18 9.88 3.96
C GLU A 17 -37.31 8.68 4.37
N PHE A 18 -37.98 7.63 4.87
CA PHE A 18 -37.32 6.42 5.34
C PHE A 18 -37.55 5.26 4.39
N SER A 19 -36.53 4.38 4.26
CA SER A 19 -36.78 3.04 3.72
C SER A 19 -37.78 2.28 4.58
N PRO A 20 -38.44 1.22 4.05
CA PRO A 20 -39.42 0.45 4.82
C PRO A 20 -38.89 -0.04 6.18
N ASP A 21 -37.67 -0.54 6.22
CA ASP A 21 -37.01 -1.04 7.44
C ASP A 21 -36.67 0.09 8.41
N ALA A 22 -36.14 1.21 7.92
CA ALA A 22 -35.86 2.38 8.73
C ALA A 22 -37.15 2.99 9.32
N ALA A 23 -38.27 2.97 8.59
CA ALA A 23 -39.55 3.42 9.09
C ALA A 23 -40.10 2.54 10.23
N VAL A 24 -39.80 1.23 10.21
CA VAL A 24 -40.14 0.32 11.33
C VAL A 24 -39.33 0.71 12.56
N MET A 25 -38.03 0.90 12.41
CA MET A 25 -37.13 1.27 13.51
C MET A 25 -37.48 2.67 14.07
N PHE A 26 -37.82 3.62 13.21
CA PHE A 26 -38.21 4.96 13.63
C PHE A 26 -39.46 4.95 14.53
N ARG A 27 -40.44 4.09 14.23
CA ARG A 27 -41.64 3.92 15.08
C ARG A 27 -41.29 3.46 16.49
N MET A 28 -40.24 2.66 16.66
CA MET A 28 -39.81 2.19 17.98
C MET A 28 -39.19 3.29 18.85
N VAL A 29 -38.73 4.39 18.24
CA VAL A 29 -38.14 5.54 18.95
C VAL A 29 -39.08 6.76 18.98
N SER A 30 -40.32 6.62 18.52
CA SER A 30 -41.30 7.71 18.44
C SER A 30 -41.65 8.39 19.76
N GLU A 31 -41.40 7.71 20.90
CA GLU A 31 -41.58 8.27 22.25
C GLU A 31 -40.31 8.98 22.77
N THR A 32 -39.27 9.12 21.96
CA THR A 32 -38.07 9.89 22.32
C THR A 32 -38.21 11.34 21.83
N LEU A 33 -37.32 12.20 22.28
CA LEU A 33 -37.22 13.57 21.78
C LEU A 33 -36.74 13.56 20.33
N ILE A 34 -37.58 14.00 19.39
CA ILE A 34 -37.23 14.15 17.97
C ILE A 34 -36.98 15.62 17.69
N LEU A 35 -35.81 15.90 17.10
CA LEU A 35 -35.35 17.24 16.73
C LEU A 35 -35.23 17.33 15.19
N GLU A 36 -35.92 18.30 14.59
CA GLU A 36 -35.96 18.49 13.13
C GLU A 36 -35.46 19.89 12.73
N GLU A 37 -35.70 20.87 13.60
CA GLU A 37 -35.22 22.22 13.35
C GLU A 37 -33.75 22.37 13.70
N GLU A 38 -32.98 23.03 12.82
CA GLU A 38 -31.55 23.25 13.02
C GLU A 38 -31.24 23.91 14.37
N ALA A 39 -32.05 24.90 14.77
CA ALA A 39 -31.89 25.60 16.05
C ALA A 39 -32.01 24.67 17.26
N ASP A 40 -32.96 23.75 17.24
CA ASP A 40 -33.18 22.79 18.34
C ASP A 40 -32.06 21.77 18.40
N ILE A 41 -31.59 21.30 17.23
CA ILE A 41 -30.41 20.39 17.12
C ILE A 41 -29.18 21.06 17.69
N LEU A 42 -28.88 22.29 17.28
CA LEU A 42 -27.75 23.05 17.78
C LEU A 42 -27.81 23.30 19.29
N ALA A 43 -29.01 23.55 19.84
CA ALA A 43 -29.22 23.72 21.27
C ALA A 43 -29.06 22.40 22.08
N ALA A 44 -29.25 21.25 21.45
CA ALA A 44 -29.12 19.94 22.08
C ALA A 44 -27.66 19.44 22.13
N ILE A 45 -26.85 19.75 21.13
CA ILE A 45 -25.46 19.30 21.01
C ILE A 45 -24.61 19.56 22.28
N PRO A 46 -24.62 20.76 22.92
CA PRO A 46 -23.84 20.98 24.13
C PRO A 46 -24.20 20.04 25.29
N LYS A 47 -25.46 19.61 25.36
CA LYS A 47 -26.00 18.77 26.43
C LYS A 47 -25.70 17.28 26.21
N ALA A 48 -25.32 16.88 24.98
CA ALA A 48 -25.01 15.50 24.65
C ALA A 48 -23.67 15.06 25.25
N ALA A 49 -23.68 13.96 25.98
CA ALA A 49 -22.45 13.30 26.46
C ALA A 49 -21.73 12.52 25.35
N LEU A 50 -22.52 11.98 24.40
CA LEU A 50 -22.05 11.22 23.25
C LEU A 50 -22.97 11.50 22.06
N ILE A 51 -22.41 11.59 20.87
CA ILE A 51 -23.14 11.68 19.62
C ILE A 51 -22.94 10.38 18.84
N VAL A 52 -24.03 9.84 18.31
CA VAL A 52 -23.98 8.70 17.38
C VAL A 52 -24.34 9.22 15.98
N ASP A 53 -23.40 9.12 15.09
CA ASP A 53 -23.54 9.52 13.69
C ASP A 53 -24.11 8.37 12.87
N CYS A 54 -25.31 8.56 12.33
CA CYS A 54 -26.01 7.63 11.45
C CYS A 54 -26.59 8.36 10.21
N VAL A 55 -25.99 9.49 9.81
CA VAL A 55 -26.57 10.35 8.76
C VAL A 55 -26.24 9.82 7.37
N TYR A 56 -24.94 9.58 7.09
CA TYR A 56 -24.49 9.03 5.83
C TYR A 56 -23.57 7.81 6.07
N GLY A 57 -23.69 6.81 5.23
CA GLY A 57 -22.86 5.60 5.23
C GLY A 57 -22.16 5.40 3.88
N THR A 58 -22.02 4.14 3.44
CA THR A 58 -21.31 3.74 2.20
C THR A 58 -21.86 4.41 0.93
N GLY A 59 -23.09 4.92 0.94
CA GLY A 59 -23.70 5.62 -0.20
C GLY A 59 -23.31 7.09 -0.36
N PHE A 60 -22.56 7.66 0.58
CA PHE A 60 -22.18 9.09 0.49
C PHE A 60 -21.31 9.38 -0.71
N ARG A 61 -21.65 10.41 -1.47
CA ARG A 61 -20.91 10.91 -2.63
C ARG A 61 -21.02 12.44 -2.68
N GLY A 62 -19.94 13.09 -3.12
CA GLY A 62 -19.91 14.54 -3.29
C GLY A 62 -19.70 15.33 -2.00
N ASP A 63 -20.38 16.46 -1.88
CA ASP A 63 -20.22 17.41 -0.77
C ASP A 63 -21.41 17.39 0.17
N LEU A 64 -21.15 17.69 1.45
CA LEU A 64 -22.18 17.85 2.46
C LEU A 64 -23.01 19.13 2.22
N PRO A 65 -24.35 19.09 2.43
CA PRO A 65 -25.17 20.30 2.44
C PRO A 65 -24.76 21.30 3.54
N GLU A 66 -24.91 22.59 3.28
CA GLU A 66 -24.44 23.64 4.20
C GLU A 66 -25.10 23.60 5.58
N ASN A 67 -26.37 23.26 5.68
CA ASN A 67 -27.07 23.07 6.96
C ASN A 67 -26.44 21.90 7.76
N VAL A 68 -26.10 20.80 7.09
CA VAL A 68 -25.43 19.65 7.72
C VAL A 68 -24.03 20.03 8.20
N LYS A 69 -23.26 20.76 7.38
CA LYS A 69 -21.92 21.27 7.77
C LYS A 69 -21.97 22.12 9.03
N ARG A 70 -22.97 23.03 9.15
CA ARG A 70 -23.12 23.87 10.36
C ARG A 70 -23.36 23.04 11.62
N ILE A 71 -24.24 22.03 11.52
CA ILE A 71 -24.52 21.11 12.63
C ILE A 71 -23.27 20.32 12.99
N PHE A 72 -22.55 19.78 11.99
CA PHE A 72 -21.35 18.98 12.23
C PHE A 72 -20.22 19.80 12.86
N ARG A 73 -19.99 21.03 12.42
CA ARG A 73 -19.02 21.94 13.06
C ARG A 73 -19.33 22.20 14.53
N ALA A 74 -20.60 22.26 14.90
CA ALA A 74 -20.98 22.44 16.31
C ALA A 74 -20.62 21.22 17.19
N THR A 75 -20.29 20.08 16.59
CA THR A 75 -19.93 18.85 17.32
C THR A 75 -18.42 18.69 17.56
N GLU A 76 -17.55 19.63 17.12
CA GLU A 76 -16.08 19.51 17.12
C GLU A 76 -15.46 19.03 18.43
N ASN A 77 -16.03 19.41 19.59
CA ASN A 77 -15.50 19.02 20.89
C ASN A 77 -16.27 17.86 21.55
N LYS A 78 -17.05 17.10 20.78
CA LYS A 78 -17.86 16.00 21.28
C LYS A 78 -17.20 14.64 20.92
N LYS A 79 -17.48 13.64 21.76
CA LYS A 79 -17.18 12.25 21.39
C LYS A 79 -18.23 11.78 20.39
N ILE A 80 -17.78 11.36 19.21
CA ILE A 80 -18.64 10.88 18.13
C ILE A 80 -18.35 9.40 17.89
N VAL A 81 -19.39 8.59 17.86
CA VAL A 81 -19.34 7.21 17.38
C VAL A 81 -20.06 7.15 16.04
N ALA A 82 -19.32 6.89 14.96
CA ALA A 82 -19.91 6.74 13.65
C ALA A 82 -20.40 5.30 13.43
N CYS A 83 -21.58 5.18 12.86
CA CYS A 83 -22.15 3.94 12.37
C CYS A 83 -21.74 3.74 10.93
N ASP A 84 -21.02 2.67 10.65
CA ASP A 84 -20.48 2.24 9.39
C ASP A 84 -19.32 3.11 8.89
N ILE A 85 -19.52 4.38 8.58
CA ILE A 85 -18.51 5.35 8.11
C ILE A 85 -18.85 6.72 8.67
N PRO A 86 -17.87 7.56 9.06
CA PRO A 86 -18.16 8.93 9.46
C PRO A 86 -18.79 9.73 8.31
N SER A 87 -19.86 10.44 8.61
CA SER A 87 -20.58 11.23 7.62
C SER A 87 -19.72 12.31 6.98
N GLY A 88 -19.68 12.33 5.65
CA GLY A 88 -18.81 13.20 4.86
C GLY A 88 -17.50 12.53 4.39
N VAL A 89 -17.26 11.27 4.75
CA VAL A 89 -16.14 10.48 4.25
C VAL A 89 -16.58 9.55 3.12
N GLY A 90 -15.86 9.58 1.99
CA GLY A 90 -16.09 8.70 0.85
C GLY A 90 -15.62 7.28 1.14
N CYS A 91 -16.52 6.30 1.01
CA CYS A 91 -16.26 4.89 1.32
C CYS A 91 -15.07 4.31 0.57
N ASP A 92 -15.04 4.53 -0.75
CA ASP A 92 -14.20 3.76 -1.68
C ASP A 92 -12.84 4.42 -1.93
N ASP A 93 -12.74 5.72 -1.75
CA ASP A 93 -11.57 6.53 -2.09
C ASP A 93 -10.96 7.28 -0.89
N GLY A 94 -11.66 7.30 0.26
CA GLY A 94 -11.21 8.03 1.45
C GLY A 94 -11.24 9.56 1.29
N ARG A 95 -11.94 10.11 0.28
CA ARG A 95 -12.15 11.56 0.16
C ARG A 95 -12.95 12.08 1.34
N VAL A 96 -12.70 13.32 1.71
CA VAL A 96 -13.35 13.97 2.82
C VAL A 96 -14.00 15.26 2.32
N SER A 97 -15.32 15.38 2.52
CA SER A 97 -16.06 16.62 2.28
C SER A 97 -15.68 17.66 3.33
N ASP A 98 -15.66 18.93 2.95
CA ASP A 98 -15.56 20.02 3.92
C ASP A 98 -16.69 19.89 4.96
N GLY A 99 -16.33 20.00 6.25
CA GLY A 99 -17.27 19.86 7.37
C GLY A 99 -17.63 18.41 7.72
N ALA A 100 -16.93 17.41 7.20
CA ALA A 100 -17.11 16.00 7.58
C ALA A 100 -16.91 15.77 9.07
N LEU A 101 -17.59 14.77 9.63
CA LEU A 101 -17.45 14.40 11.04
C LEU A 101 -16.14 13.66 11.29
N CYS A 102 -15.44 14.06 12.34
CA CYS A 102 -14.28 13.33 12.87
C CYS A 102 -14.73 12.43 14.02
N ALA A 103 -14.77 11.11 13.79
CA ALA A 103 -15.22 10.16 14.78
C ALA A 103 -14.13 9.84 15.81
N TRP A 104 -14.51 9.74 17.08
CA TRP A 104 -13.67 9.10 18.10
C TRP A 104 -13.55 7.59 17.88
N LYS A 105 -14.67 6.96 17.46
CA LYS A 105 -14.74 5.55 17.08
C LYS A 105 -15.68 5.39 15.90
N THR A 106 -15.40 4.43 15.04
CA THR A 106 -16.30 3.97 13.98
C THR A 106 -16.61 2.50 14.20
N VAL A 107 -17.89 2.14 14.23
CA VAL A 107 -18.34 0.74 14.23
C VAL A 107 -18.80 0.43 12.81
N THR A 108 -17.97 -0.33 12.09
CA THR A 108 -18.26 -0.71 10.70
C THR A 108 -18.82 -2.13 10.63
N PHE A 109 -19.60 -2.44 9.60
CA PHE A 109 -20.35 -3.67 9.49
C PHE A 109 -19.82 -4.59 8.40
N ALA A 110 -19.81 -5.89 8.65
CA ALA A 110 -19.46 -6.99 7.74
C ALA A 110 -18.00 -7.01 7.25
N ALA A 111 -17.48 -5.90 6.72
CA ALA A 111 -16.11 -5.81 6.20
C ALA A 111 -15.52 -4.41 6.43
N TYR A 112 -14.20 -4.33 6.46
CA TYR A 112 -13.51 -3.04 6.42
C TYR A 112 -13.73 -2.36 5.06
N LYS A 113 -13.70 -1.02 5.04
CA LYS A 113 -13.85 -0.20 3.85
C LYS A 113 -12.52 0.49 3.52
N PRO A 114 -12.24 0.80 2.24
CA PRO A 114 -10.99 1.46 1.84
C PRO A 114 -10.70 2.76 2.59
N CYS A 115 -11.72 3.55 2.90
CA CYS A 115 -11.57 4.82 3.63
C CYS A 115 -10.90 4.71 5.00
N PHE A 116 -10.94 3.54 5.65
CA PHE A 116 -10.27 3.32 6.93
C PHE A 116 -8.75 3.23 6.82
N PHE A 117 -8.25 3.07 5.61
CA PHE A 117 -6.83 2.89 5.32
C PHE A 117 -6.27 3.98 4.41
N LEU A 118 -7.14 4.71 3.69
CA LEU A 118 -6.76 5.77 2.75
C LEU A 118 -6.85 7.15 3.41
N TYR A 119 -5.84 7.98 3.19
CA TYR A 119 -5.85 9.38 3.59
C TYR A 119 -6.56 10.25 2.55
N PRO A 120 -7.25 11.32 2.97
CA PRO A 120 -7.41 11.82 4.34
C PRO A 120 -8.45 11.08 5.19
N GLY A 121 -9.33 10.24 4.61
CA GLY A 121 -10.47 9.60 5.28
C GLY A 121 -10.09 8.87 6.58
N LYS A 122 -8.93 8.20 6.60
CA LYS A 122 -8.42 7.50 7.78
C LYS A 122 -8.36 8.39 9.02
N GLU A 123 -7.98 9.66 8.90
CA GLU A 123 -7.87 10.60 10.03
C GLU A 123 -9.23 10.91 10.67
N PHE A 124 -10.31 10.77 9.90
CA PHE A 124 -11.66 11.04 10.35
C PHE A 124 -12.34 9.82 11.01
N CYS A 125 -11.81 8.61 10.82
CA CYS A 125 -12.47 7.38 11.26
C CYS A 125 -12.22 6.99 12.73
N GLY A 126 -11.23 7.59 13.40
CA GLY A 126 -10.86 7.25 14.76
C GLY A 126 -10.51 5.76 14.91
N LYS A 127 -10.86 5.16 16.06
CA LYS A 127 -10.67 3.72 16.27
C LYS A 127 -11.77 2.94 15.55
N VAL A 128 -11.43 2.21 14.50
CA VAL A 128 -12.38 1.37 13.75
C VAL A 128 -12.58 0.02 14.45
N LEU A 129 -13.84 -0.38 14.62
CA LEU A 129 -14.28 -1.65 15.17
C LEU A 129 -15.14 -2.36 14.13
N LEU A 130 -14.77 -3.57 13.73
CA LEU A 130 -15.58 -4.39 12.84
C LEU A 130 -16.62 -5.14 13.65
N ALA A 131 -17.89 -4.96 13.30
CA ALA A 131 -19.01 -5.67 13.88
C ALA A 131 -19.54 -6.73 12.91
N ASP A 132 -19.66 -7.95 13.38
CA ASP A 132 -20.34 -9.02 12.65
C ASP A 132 -21.87 -8.76 12.69
N ILE A 133 -22.47 -8.76 11.53
CA ILE A 133 -23.92 -8.61 11.34
C ILE A 133 -24.56 -9.88 10.78
N GLY A 134 -23.86 -11.01 10.85
CA GLY A 134 -24.37 -12.30 10.35
C GLY A 134 -24.41 -12.41 8.82
N MET A 135 -23.57 -11.65 8.11
CA MET A 135 -23.49 -11.74 6.65
C MET A 135 -22.85 -13.07 6.22
N PRO A 136 -23.51 -13.86 5.34
CA PRO A 136 -22.92 -15.12 4.89
C PRO A 136 -21.58 -14.89 4.16
N PRO A 137 -20.54 -15.70 4.44
CA PRO A 137 -19.23 -15.56 3.79
C PRO A 137 -19.31 -15.55 2.26
N LYS A 138 -20.16 -16.40 1.66
CA LYS A 138 -20.40 -16.42 0.20
C LYS A 138 -20.96 -15.12 -0.37
N ALA A 139 -21.61 -14.29 0.44
CA ALA A 139 -22.11 -12.99 -0.01
C ALA A 139 -20.96 -11.97 -0.09
N LEU A 140 -20.00 -12.06 0.83
CA LEU A 140 -18.77 -11.25 0.79
C LEU A 140 -17.86 -11.64 -0.39
N GLU A 141 -17.68 -12.92 -0.66
CA GLU A 141 -16.88 -13.41 -1.78
C GLU A 141 -17.38 -12.93 -3.16
N LYS A 142 -18.69 -12.77 -3.32
CA LYS A 142 -19.30 -12.28 -4.57
C LYS A 142 -19.13 -10.78 -4.82
N GLN A 143 -18.74 -10.02 -3.82
CA GLN A 143 -18.62 -8.55 -3.91
C GLN A 143 -17.22 -8.11 -4.40
N LEU A 144 -16.36 -9.05 -4.86
CA LEU A 144 -15.04 -8.75 -5.37
C LEU A 144 -15.09 -8.06 -6.76
N PRO A 145 -14.10 -7.17 -7.05
CA PRO A 145 -12.77 -7.15 -6.49
C PRO A 145 -12.61 -6.10 -5.39
N GLY A 146 -12.46 -6.57 -4.17
CA GLY A 146 -12.04 -5.75 -3.04
C GLY A 146 -10.54 -5.45 -3.08
N VAL A 147 -10.08 -4.81 -2.02
CA VAL A 147 -8.66 -4.67 -1.70
C VAL A 147 -8.31 -5.75 -0.69
N ASP A 148 -7.41 -6.65 -1.04
CA ASP A 148 -6.93 -7.69 -0.14
C ASP A 148 -5.94 -7.09 0.87
N LEU A 149 -6.03 -7.52 2.13
CA LEU A 149 -5.12 -7.12 3.20
C LEU A 149 -4.26 -8.34 3.58
N PRO A 150 -3.03 -8.47 3.04
CA PRO A 150 -2.20 -9.63 3.35
C PRO A 150 -1.74 -9.58 4.80
N ASP A 151 -1.85 -10.69 5.50
CA ASP A 151 -1.31 -10.94 6.83
C ASP A 151 -0.15 -11.93 6.81
N GLY A 152 0.40 -12.26 7.99
CA GLY A 152 1.51 -13.19 8.09
C GLY A 152 1.16 -14.60 7.61
N ASP A 153 -0.10 -15.04 7.75
CA ASP A 153 -0.52 -16.37 7.32
C ASP A 153 -0.64 -16.44 5.80
N TYR A 154 -1.16 -15.39 5.18
CA TYR A 154 -1.16 -15.27 3.73
C TYR A 154 0.28 -15.30 3.16
N ILE A 155 1.20 -14.51 3.72
CA ILE A 155 2.60 -14.49 3.27
C ILE A 155 3.24 -15.86 3.43
N ARG A 156 3.01 -16.53 4.56
CA ARG A 156 3.53 -17.89 4.80
C ARG A 156 3.00 -18.90 3.76
N SER A 157 1.75 -18.75 3.35
CA SER A 157 1.12 -19.65 2.36
C SER A 157 1.72 -19.51 0.94
N ILE A 158 2.28 -18.36 0.60
CA ILE A 158 2.90 -18.11 -0.71
C ILE A 158 4.43 -18.20 -0.70
N LEU A 159 5.08 -18.29 0.46
CA LEU A 159 6.52 -18.51 0.55
C LEU A 159 6.90 -19.93 0.08
N HIS A 160 7.84 -20.01 -0.86
CA HIS A 160 8.32 -21.28 -1.36
C HIS A 160 9.22 -21.97 -0.32
N PRO A 161 8.95 -23.24 0.04
CA PRO A 161 9.79 -23.98 0.96
C PRO A 161 11.17 -24.25 0.33
N ARG A 162 12.21 -24.26 1.17
CA ARG A 162 13.58 -24.54 0.73
C ARG A 162 13.89 -26.04 0.94
N SER A 163 13.99 -26.79 -0.17
CA SER A 163 14.33 -28.20 -0.13
C SER A 163 15.78 -28.40 0.32
N GLU A 164 16.03 -29.44 1.13
CA GLU A 164 17.40 -29.84 1.54
C GLU A 164 18.29 -30.17 0.35
N ASN A 165 17.74 -30.82 -0.69
CA ASN A 165 18.43 -31.13 -1.93
C ASN A 165 18.37 -29.95 -2.91
N SER A 166 18.99 -28.83 -2.57
CA SER A 166 19.05 -27.64 -3.41
C SER A 166 20.45 -27.08 -3.55
N HIS A 167 20.66 -26.28 -4.57
CA HIS A 167 21.93 -25.59 -4.86
C HIS A 167 21.65 -24.15 -5.27
N LYS A 168 22.69 -23.33 -5.37
CA LYS A 168 22.56 -21.90 -5.73
C LYS A 168 21.72 -21.64 -7.00
N GLY A 169 21.75 -22.54 -7.97
CA GLY A 169 20.95 -22.41 -9.19
C GLY A 169 19.45 -22.62 -8.98
N THR A 170 19.04 -23.36 -7.93
CA THR A 170 17.62 -23.59 -7.59
C THR A 170 16.91 -22.32 -7.19
N PHE A 171 17.62 -21.39 -6.54
CA PHE A 171 17.09 -20.13 -6.03
C PHE A 171 17.35 -18.95 -6.96
N GLY A 172 17.59 -19.22 -8.24
CA GLY A 172 17.69 -18.24 -9.29
C GLY A 172 18.93 -17.34 -9.25
N THR A 173 19.07 -16.57 -10.30
CA THR A 173 20.13 -15.57 -10.47
C THR A 173 19.49 -14.19 -10.69
N LEU A 174 19.80 -13.24 -9.85
CA LEU A 174 19.42 -11.84 -10.01
C LEU A 174 20.55 -11.04 -10.61
N LEU A 175 20.29 -10.27 -11.66
CA LEU A 175 21.17 -9.23 -12.17
C LEU A 175 20.70 -7.86 -11.66
N THR A 176 21.57 -7.09 -11.02
CA THR A 176 21.27 -5.69 -10.68
C THR A 176 22.03 -4.73 -11.60
N VAL A 177 21.30 -3.73 -12.11
CA VAL A 177 21.80 -2.61 -12.90
C VAL A 177 21.48 -1.34 -12.12
N CYS A 178 22.23 -1.14 -11.04
CA CYS A 178 22.01 -0.10 -10.03
C CYS A 178 23.30 0.65 -9.76
N GLY A 179 23.19 1.82 -9.13
CA GLY A 179 24.33 2.62 -8.69
C GLY A 179 25.04 3.42 -9.78
N SER A 180 25.49 4.57 -9.35
CA SER A 180 26.33 5.50 -10.09
C SER A 180 27.47 5.97 -9.19
N LYS A 181 28.36 6.81 -9.73
CA LYS A 181 29.53 7.34 -8.97
C LYS A 181 29.13 8.01 -7.66
N GLU A 182 27.99 8.68 -7.67
CA GLU A 182 27.50 9.45 -6.51
C GLU A 182 26.51 8.63 -5.65
N MET A 183 25.97 7.52 -6.16
CA MET A 183 24.90 6.74 -5.52
C MET A 183 25.29 5.26 -5.36
N THR A 184 26.50 4.99 -4.88
CA THR A 184 26.98 3.62 -4.59
C THR A 184 26.19 2.96 -3.46
N GLY A 185 25.66 3.75 -2.52
CA GLY A 185 24.84 3.29 -1.40
C GLY A 185 23.57 2.60 -1.85
N ALA A 186 22.87 3.13 -2.86
CA ALA A 186 21.65 2.55 -3.42
C ALA A 186 21.90 1.14 -3.99
N ALA A 187 23.00 0.94 -4.72
CA ALA A 187 23.39 -0.38 -5.22
C ALA A 187 23.73 -1.36 -4.08
N ALA A 188 24.38 -0.87 -3.01
CA ALA A 188 24.69 -1.72 -1.85
C ALA A 188 23.41 -2.13 -1.10
N LEU A 189 22.50 -1.20 -0.85
CA LEU A 189 21.24 -1.45 -0.12
C LEU A 189 20.32 -2.40 -0.90
N SER A 190 20.17 -2.21 -2.21
CA SER A 190 19.39 -3.12 -3.05
C SER A 190 20.00 -4.53 -3.10
N ALA A 191 21.32 -4.64 -3.16
CA ALA A 191 22.03 -5.92 -3.09
C ALA A 191 21.80 -6.63 -1.75
N MET A 192 21.91 -5.91 -0.63
CA MET A 192 21.66 -6.46 0.72
C MET A 192 20.21 -6.92 0.90
N GLY A 193 19.25 -6.13 0.41
CA GLY A 193 17.85 -6.53 0.38
C GLY A 193 17.64 -7.84 -0.39
N ALA A 194 18.24 -7.95 -1.56
CA ALA A 194 18.14 -9.15 -2.39
C ALA A 194 18.78 -10.38 -1.73
N LEU A 195 19.99 -10.25 -1.22
CA LEU A 195 20.74 -11.36 -0.60
C LEU A 195 19.99 -11.94 0.61
N ARG A 196 19.40 -11.08 1.44
CA ARG A 196 18.66 -11.50 2.65
C ARG A 196 17.30 -12.12 2.38
N CYS A 197 16.77 -11.97 1.16
CA CYS A 197 15.57 -12.66 0.70
C CYS A 197 15.85 -13.99 -0.02
N GLY A 198 17.10 -14.45 -0.06
CA GLY A 198 17.43 -15.84 -0.39
C GLY A 198 17.74 -16.14 -1.84
N VAL A 199 17.96 -15.13 -2.71
CA VAL A 199 18.40 -15.38 -4.09
C VAL A 199 19.70 -16.21 -4.12
N GLY A 200 19.78 -17.18 -5.02
CA GLY A 200 20.91 -18.11 -5.06
C GLY A 200 22.20 -17.52 -5.60
N LEU A 201 22.12 -16.56 -6.53
CA LEU A 201 23.26 -15.85 -7.08
C LEU A 201 22.89 -14.41 -7.41
N LEU A 202 23.65 -13.46 -6.88
CA LEU A 202 23.53 -12.05 -7.21
C LEU A 202 24.69 -11.64 -8.15
N LYS A 203 24.35 -11.04 -9.29
CA LYS A 203 25.30 -10.42 -10.22
C LYS A 203 25.06 -8.93 -10.26
N MET A 204 26.08 -8.13 -10.08
CA MET A 204 25.99 -6.66 -10.09
C MET A 204 26.70 -6.10 -11.31
N ALA A 205 25.94 -5.58 -12.28
CA ALA A 205 26.49 -4.88 -13.45
C ALA A 205 26.69 -3.40 -13.12
N LEU A 206 27.94 -2.97 -13.04
CA LEU A 206 28.33 -1.68 -12.49
C LEU A 206 29.24 -0.90 -13.47
N PRO A 207 29.27 0.44 -13.38
CA PRO A 207 30.38 1.20 -13.97
C PRO A 207 31.69 0.79 -13.33
N ALA A 208 32.76 0.73 -14.12
CA ALA A 208 34.09 0.33 -13.64
C ALA A 208 34.59 1.16 -12.45
N SER A 209 34.23 2.45 -12.40
CA SER A 209 34.60 3.34 -11.29
C SER A 209 33.89 3.05 -9.97
N VAL A 210 32.73 2.36 -10.01
CA VAL A 210 31.89 2.05 -8.83
C VAL A 210 32.25 0.67 -8.26
N MET A 211 32.72 -0.24 -9.11
CA MET A 211 32.97 -1.64 -8.76
C MET A 211 33.92 -1.80 -7.57
N PRO A 212 35.12 -1.16 -7.50
CA PRO A 212 36.00 -1.31 -6.37
C PRO A 212 35.38 -0.89 -5.03
N ILE A 213 34.56 0.13 -5.05
CA ILE A 213 33.86 0.63 -3.83
C ILE A 213 32.91 -0.43 -3.29
N LEU A 214 32.16 -1.09 -4.16
CA LEU A 214 31.20 -2.10 -3.74
C LEU A 214 31.85 -3.43 -3.39
N GLN A 215 32.96 -3.79 -4.02
CA GLN A 215 33.74 -4.97 -3.67
C GLN A 215 34.33 -4.92 -2.24
N THR A 216 34.55 -3.73 -1.70
CA THR A 216 34.95 -3.58 -0.28
C THR A 216 33.79 -3.70 0.71
N LYS A 217 32.54 -3.51 0.25
CA LYS A 217 31.32 -3.52 1.10
C LYS A 217 30.58 -4.85 1.06
N LEU A 218 30.64 -5.57 -0.05
CA LEU A 218 29.85 -6.77 -0.32
C LEU A 218 30.76 -7.89 -0.81
N SER A 219 30.72 -9.02 -0.15
CA SER A 219 31.58 -10.19 -0.46
C SER A 219 30.83 -11.22 -1.33
N GLU A 220 29.51 -11.24 -1.30
CA GLU A 220 28.68 -12.31 -1.89
C GLU A 220 28.42 -12.14 -3.39
N PRO A 221 28.25 -10.89 -3.94
CA PRO A 221 27.90 -10.72 -5.34
C PRO A 221 29.04 -11.00 -6.31
N VAL A 222 28.69 -11.42 -7.53
CA VAL A 222 29.59 -11.41 -8.67
C VAL A 222 29.51 -10.04 -9.36
N PHE A 223 30.62 -9.36 -9.48
CA PHE A 223 30.72 -8.03 -10.06
C PHE A 223 31.07 -8.10 -11.55
N LEU A 224 30.32 -7.36 -12.38
CA LEU A 224 30.40 -7.33 -13.83
C LEU A 224 30.42 -5.89 -14.35
N GLU A 225 31.01 -5.67 -15.52
CA GLU A 225 30.77 -4.43 -16.26
C GLU A 225 29.41 -4.49 -17.00
N ARG A 226 28.81 -3.32 -17.29
CA ARG A 226 27.55 -3.20 -18.06
C ARG A 226 27.80 -3.45 -19.55
N LYS A 227 28.04 -4.72 -19.93
CA LYS A 227 28.29 -5.10 -21.32
C LYS A 227 27.90 -6.56 -21.60
N GLY A 228 27.39 -6.80 -22.81
CA GLY A 228 27.04 -8.13 -23.29
C GLY A 228 25.83 -8.76 -22.62
N ALA A 229 25.50 -9.97 -23.02
CA ALA A 229 24.41 -10.74 -22.43
C ALA A 229 24.84 -11.38 -21.12
N VAL A 230 24.00 -11.28 -20.09
CA VAL A 230 24.23 -11.87 -18.76
C VAL A 230 23.12 -12.86 -18.46
N LYS A 231 23.46 -14.13 -18.23
CA LYS A 231 22.45 -15.12 -17.82
C LYS A 231 21.92 -14.76 -16.44
N ALA A 232 20.64 -14.43 -16.36
CA ALA A 232 19.89 -14.12 -15.14
C ALA A 232 18.44 -14.63 -15.26
N ASN A 233 17.73 -14.79 -14.14
CA ASN A 233 16.31 -15.11 -14.08
C ASN A 233 15.47 -13.84 -13.98
N ALA A 234 15.99 -12.81 -13.32
CA ALA A 234 15.38 -11.50 -13.23
C ALA A 234 16.42 -10.38 -13.22
N VAL A 235 15.97 -9.16 -13.54
CA VAL A 235 16.78 -7.95 -13.53
C VAL A 235 16.16 -6.93 -12.56
N LEU A 236 16.98 -6.31 -11.71
CA LEU A 236 16.63 -5.08 -10.99
C LEU A 236 17.35 -3.91 -11.65
N CYS A 237 16.62 -2.88 -12.03
CA CYS A 237 17.22 -1.68 -12.63
C CYS A 237 16.64 -0.40 -12.02
N GLY A 238 17.53 0.56 -11.72
CA GLY A 238 17.11 1.93 -11.42
C GLY A 238 17.59 2.52 -10.11
N CYS A 239 17.83 1.71 -9.07
CA CYS A 239 18.29 2.21 -7.76
C CYS A 239 19.61 2.98 -7.90
N GLY A 240 19.55 4.30 -7.75
CA GLY A 240 20.73 5.17 -7.86
C GLY A 240 21.41 5.16 -9.24
N LEU A 241 20.63 5.00 -10.30
CA LEU A 241 21.13 4.94 -11.67
C LEU A 241 21.48 6.32 -12.24
N GLY A 242 20.77 7.35 -11.77
CA GLY A 242 20.80 8.70 -12.34
C GLY A 242 20.11 8.73 -13.72
N GLU A 243 20.55 9.66 -14.58
CA GLU A 243 20.01 9.79 -15.93
C GLU A 243 20.70 8.87 -16.97
N ASP A 244 21.25 7.73 -16.53
CA ASP A 244 21.97 6.80 -17.40
C ASP A 244 21.03 5.91 -18.22
N ARG A 245 20.47 6.49 -19.30
CA ARG A 245 19.62 5.79 -20.27
C ARG A 245 20.28 4.53 -20.86
N LYS A 246 21.60 4.53 -21.06
CA LYS A 246 22.33 3.37 -21.64
C LYS A 246 22.24 2.17 -20.71
N SER A 247 22.27 2.39 -19.42
CA SER A 247 22.13 1.32 -18.43
C SER A 247 20.71 0.76 -18.36
N LEU A 248 19.68 1.59 -18.54
CA LEU A 248 18.31 1.09 -18.68
C LEU A 248 18.16 0.22 -19.93
N LEU A 249 18.69 0.66 -21.08
CA LEU A 249 18.67 -0.14 -22.32
C LEU A 249 19.45 -1.46 -22.13
N PHE A 250 20.63 -1.43 -21.52
CA PHE A 250 21.38 -2.65 -21.20
C PHE A 250 20.54 -3.62 -20.34
N ALA A 251 19.80 -3.13 -19.35
CA ALA A 251 18.93 -3.96 -18.51
C ALA A 251 17.81 -4.60 -19.36
N MET A 252 17.16 -3.84 -20.25
CA MET A 252 16.10 -4.32 -21.12
C MET A 252 16.59 -5.32 -22.17
N GLU A 253 17.80 -5.16 -22.66
CA GLU A 253 18.45 -6.08 -23.63
C GLU A 253 18.67 -7.49 -23.05
N GLN A 254 18.63 -7.66 -21.72
CA GLN A 254 18.75 -8.98 -21.10
C GLN A 254 17.52 -9.86 -21.30
N LYS A 255 16.38 -9.30 -21.73
CA LYS A 255 15.13 -10.02 -22.03
C LYS A 255 14.68 -10.97 -20.92
N CYS A 256 14.75 -10.49 -19.69
CA CYS A 256 14.29 -11.18 -18.49
C CYS A 256 13.14 -10.41 -17.84
N SER A 257 12.38 -11.08 -16.99
CA SER A 257 11.47 -10.38 -16.07
C SER A 257 12.23 -9.37 -15.21
N MET A 258 11.63 -8.22 -14.91
CA MET A 258 12.37 -7.13 -14.28
C MET A 258 11.58 -6.35 -13.23
N VAL A 259 12.34 -5.82 -12.27
CA VAL A 259 11.88 -4.79 -11.33
C VAL A 259 12.52 -3.46 -11.74
N LEU A 260 11.69 -2.45 -11.96
CA LEU A 260 12.11 -1.10 -12.31
C LEU A 260 11.74 -0.15 -11.17
N ASP A 261 12.74 0.52 -10.60
CA ASP A 261 12.57 1.45 -9.48
C ASP A 261 13.23 2.80 -9.78
N ALA A 262 12.87 3.80 -9.05
CA ALA A 262 13.55 5.10 -8.97
C ALA A 262 13.89 5.70 -10.36
N ASP A 263 15.18 5.77 -10.68
CA ASP A 263 15.65 6.44 -11.89
C ASP A 263 15.24 5.72 -13.19
N ALA A 264 15.05 4.40 -13.15
CA ALA A 264 14.48 3.67 -14.29
C ALA A 264 13.04 4.13 -14.59
N ILE A 265 12.21 4.34 -13.56
CA ILE A 265 10.86 4.87 -13.72
C ILE A 265 10.89 6.31 -14.23
N ASN A 266 11.83 7.13 -13.74
CA ASN A 266 12.02 8.50 -14.22
C ASN A 266 12.42 8.56 -15.70
N LEU A 267 13.25 7.64 -16.16
CA LEU A 267 13.62 7.50 -17.57
C LEU A 267 12.42 7.05 -18.42
N LEU A 268 11.65 6.06 -17.93
CA LEU A 268 10.41 5.64 -18.60
C LEU A 268 9.36 6.74 -18.66
N ALA A 269 9.28 7.61 -17.66
CA ALA A 269 8.37 8.77 -17.70
C ALA A 269 8.73 9.76 -18.80
N LYS A 270 10.04 9.87 -19.16
CA LYS A 270 10.50 10.67 -20.30
C LYS A 270 10.30 9.96 -21.64
N GLU A 271 10.42 8.63 -21.66
CA GLU A 271 10.33 7.78 -22.86
C GLU A 271 9.45 6.55 -22.60
N PRO A 272 8.12 6.72 -22.42
CA PRO A 272 7.21 5.60 -22.09
C PRO A 272 7.19 4.53 -23.18
N GLN A 273 7.53 4.88 -24.41
CA GLN A 273 7.65 3.96 -25.53
C GLN A 273 8.62 2.81 -25.28
N LEU A 274 9.66 3.02 -24.45
CA LEU A 274 10.60 1.95 -24.10
C LEU A 274 9.90 0.80 -23.36
N LEU A 275 8.96 1.11 -22.48
CA LEU A 275 8.17 0.08 -21.79
C LEU A 275 7.18 -0.59 -22.75
N ASP A 276 6.49 0.20 -23.57
CA ASP A 276 5.54 -0.32 -24.57
C ASP A 276 6.26 -1.32 -25.50
N ASP A 277 7.44 -0.95 -26.04
CA ASP A 277 8.24 -1.79 -26.93
C ASP A 277 8.79 -3.03 -26.22
N PHE A 278 9.24 -2.88 -24.95
CA PHE A 278 9.73 -4.01 -24.19
C PHE A 278 8.66 -5.06 -23.97
N LEU A 279 7.48 -4.67 -23.49
CA LEU A 279 6.36 -5.57 -23.23
C LEU A 279 5.87 -6.25 -24.52
N LYS A 280 5.78 -5.50 -25.61
CA LYS A 280 5.38 -6.03 -26.92
C LYS A 280 6.36 -7.07 -27.48
N ASN A 281 7.66 -6.80 -27.37
CA ASN A 281 8.69 -7.63 -27.99
C ASN A 281 9.15 -8.80 -27.11
N ASN A 282 8.76 -8.83 -25.83
CA ASN A 282 9.14 -9.85 -24.86
C ASN A 282 7.92 -10.35 -24.07
N PRO A 283 6.93 -11.00 -24.71
CA PRO A 283 5.66 -11.38 -24.09
C PRO A 283 5.80 -12.40 -22.93
N GLY A 284 6.96 -13.04 -22.79
CA GLY A 284 7.27 -13.94 -21.67
C GLY A 284 8.02 -13.26 -20.52
N CYS A 285 8.31 -11.96 -20.62
CA CYS A 285 8.96 -11.19 -19.57
C CYS A 285 7.94 -10.35 -18.82
N GLU A 286 7.99 -10.42 -17.50
CA GLU A 286 7.08 -9.70 -16.62
C GLU A 286 7.78 -8.48 -16.01
N VAL A 287 7.03 -7.39 -15.78
CA VAL A 287 7.60 -6.15 -15.25
C VAL A 287 6.89 -5.76 -13.96
N ILE A 288 7.68 -5.45 -12.94
CA ILE A 288 7.22 -4.86 -11.68
C ILE A 288 7.74 -3.43 -11.63
N LEU A 289 6.85 -2.47 -11.48
CA LEU A 289 7.16 -1.06 -11.25
C LEU A 289 6.98 -0.73 -9.77
N THR A 290 7.97 -0.06 -9.17
CA THR A 290 7.92 0.27 -7.72
C THR A 290 7.96 1.77 -7.45
N PRO A 291 7.06 2.59 -8.05
CA PRO A 291 7.10 4.04 -7.92
C PRO A 291 6.68 4.51 -6.53
N HIS A 292 7.28 5.60 -6.05
CA HIS A 292 6.65 6.47 -5.08
C HIS A 292 5.69 7.45 -5.79
N PRO A 293 4.76 8.16 -5.06
CA PRO A 293 3.73 8.97 -5.70
C PRO A 293 4.24 10.00 -6.72
N ALA A 294 5.40 10.60 -6.49
CA ALA A 294 5.94 11.58 -7.43
C ALA A 294 6.54 10.93 -8.70
N GLU A 295 7.16 9.76 -8.60
CA GLU A 295 7.61 8.97 -9.77
C GLU A 295 6.40 8.48 -10.57
N PHE A 296 5.38 7.98 -9.87
CA PHE A 296 4.15 7.52 -10.50
C PHE A 296 3.42 8.66 -11.23
N ALA A 297 3.38 9.84 -10.61
CA ALA A 297 2.80 11.02 -11.24
C ALA A 297 3.52 11.42 -12.53
N ARG A 298 4.87 11.36 -12.55
CA ARG A 298 5.64 11.60 -13.79
C ARG A 298 5.33 10.56 -14.86
N LEU A 299 5.33 9.27 -14.49
CA LEU A 299 5.04 8.17 -15.41
C LEU A 299 3.63 8.27 -16.00
N MET A 300 2.64 8.68 -15.20
CA MET A 300 1.25 8.83 -15.60
C MET A 300 0.92 10.23 -16.17
N ASN A 301 1.91 11.10 -16.34
CA ASN A 301 1.75 12.48 -16.82
C ASN A 301 0.69 13.27 -16.03
N THR A 302 0.80 13.25 -14.70
CA THR A 302 -0.11 13.92 -13.76
C THR A 302 0.65 14.55 -12.60
N THR A 303 -0.04 14.97 -11.54
CA THR A 303 0.58 15.56 -10.35
C THR A 303 0.55 14.61 -9.15
N PRO A 304 1.53 14.68 -8.22
CA PRO A 304 1.50 13.88 -6.99
C PRO A 304 0.21 14.06 -6.19
N ALA A 305 -0.32 15.28 -6.11
CA ALA A 305 -1.57 15.58 -5.42
C ALA A 305 -2.78 14.80 -6.00
N ARG A 306 -2.85 14.64 -7.33
CA ARG A 306 -3.90 13.85 -7.98
C ARG A 306 -3.73 12.35 -7.72
N ILE A 307 -2.49 11.86 -7.65
CA ILE A 307 -2.23 10.47 -7.28
C ILE A 307 -2.68 10.20 -5.84
N GLU A 308 -2.31 11.07 -4.89
CA GLU A 308 -2.68 10.91 -3.48
C GLU A 308 -4.19 11.05 -3.25
N ALA A 309 -4.86 11.91 -4.01
CA ALA A 309 -6.32 12.08 -3.92
C ALA A 309 -7.11 10.85 -4.38
N ASP A 310 -6.55 10.01 -5.27
CA ASP A 310 -7.21 8.81 -5.78
C ASP A 310 -6.16 7.76 -6.20
N ARG A 311 -5.50 7.17 -5.21
CA ARG A 311 -4.44 6.17 -5.41
C ARG A 311 -4.94 4.92 -6.14
N LEU A 312 -6.16 4.47 -5.81
CA LEU A 312 -6.77 3.28 -6.40
C LEU A 312 -7.13 3.51 -7.88
N GLY A 313 -7.77 4.63 -8.19
CA GLY A 313 -8.09 4.98 -9.58
C GLY A 313 -6.86 5.25 -10.43
N ALA A 314 -5.81 5.84 -9.84
CA ALA A 314 -4.54 6.04 -10.53
C ALA A 314 -3.86 4.71 -10.89
N MET A 315 -3.87 3.72 -9.97
CA MET A 315 -3.35 2.38 -10.24
C MET A 315 -4.14 1.67 -11.35
N ARG A 316 -5.47 1.71 -11.31
CA ARG A 316 -6.31 1.11 -12.37
C ARG A 316 -5.95 1.66 -13.75
N LYS A 317 -5.82 2.99 -13.90
CA LYS A 317 -5.41 3.64 -15.15
C LYS A 317 -4.03 3.18 -15.65
N CYS A 318 -3.09 2.90 -14.75
CA CYS A 318 -1.79 2.36 -15.12
C CYS A 318 -1.90 0.93 -15.64
N LEU A 319 -2.67 0.10 -14.96
CA LEU A 319 -2.89 -1.30 -15.32
C LEU A 319 -3.73 -1.47 -16.59
N ASP A 320 -4.64 -0.53 -16.87
CA ASP A 320 -5.37 -0.47 -18.15
C ASP A 320 -4.44 -0.17 -19.33
N ARG A 321 -3.33 0.55 -19.09
CA ARG A 321 -2.35 0.88 -20.11
C ARG A 321 -1.29 -0.20 -20.32
N TRP A 322 -0.79 -0.78 -19.22
CA TRP A 322 0.32 -1.74 -19.25
C TRP A 322 -0.01 -3.01 -18.47
N ASN A 323 0.28 -4.15 -19.07
CA ASN A 323 0.23 -5.43 -18.34
C ASN A 323 1.49 -5.59 -17.46
N VAL A 324 1.46 -4.98 -16.29
CA VAL A 324 2.56 -4.95 -15.31
C VAL A 324 2.03 -5.19 -13.90
N THR A 325 2.93 -5.45 -12.96
CA THR A 325 2.63 -5.34 -11.53
C THR A 325 3.12 -3.99 -11.02
N VAL A 326 2.29 -3.28 -10.26
CA VAL A 326 2.62 -1.96 -9.71
C VAL A 326 2.68 -2.03 -8.20
N VAL A 327 3.75 -1.51 -7.60
CA VAL A 327 3.93 -1.27 -6.17
C VAL A 327 3.91 0.24 -5.96
N LEU A 328 2.75 0.82 -5.70
CA LEU A 328 2.64 2.26 -5.40
C LEU A 328 2.99 2.49 -3.93
N LYS A 329 4.24 2.90 -3.71
CA LYS A 329 4.80 3.16 -2.37
C LYS A 329 4.05 4.28 -1.66
N GLY A 330 3.99 4.23 -0.33
CA GLY A 330 3.36 5.23 0.53
C GLY A 330 2.88 4.62 1.83
N HIS A 331 2.21 5.42 2.66
CA HIS A 331 1.49 4.86 3.80
C HIS A 331 0.41 3.90 3.29
N HIS A 332 0.42 2.65 3.77
CA HIS A 332 -0.35 1.54 3.19
C HIS A 332 -0.03 1.38 1.69
N THR A 333 1.15 0.86 1.40
CA THR A 333 1.61 0.58 0.03
C THR A 333 0.60 -0.32 -0.70
N LEU A 334 0.24 0.08 -1.91
CA LEU A 334 -0.64 -0.70 -2.78
C LEU A 334 0.19 -1.56 -3.73
N VAL A 335 -0.21 -2.81 -3.89
CA VAL A 335 0.36 -3.75 -4.86
C VAL A 335 -0.74 -4.30 -5.73
N ALA A 336 -0.65 -4.14 -7.04
CA ALA A 336 -1.69 -4.63 -7.94
C ALA A 336 -1.14 -5.09 -9.29
N ASN A 337 -1.87 -6.02 -9.90
CA ASN A 337 -1.86 -6.34 -11.31
C ASN A 337 -3.28 -6.18 -11.88
N SER A 338 -3.54 -6.63 -13.13
CA SER A 338 -4.86 -6.55 -13.76
C SER A 338 -5.96 -7.36 -13.04
N GLU A 339 -5.59 -8.32 -12.19
CA GLU A 339 -6.53 -9.28 -11.57
C GLU A 339 -6.80 -8.96 -10.09
N ARG A 340 -5.76 -8.58 -9.33
CA ARG A 340 -5.84 -8.43 -7.87
C ARG A 340 -5.16 -7.15 -7.38
N LEU A 341 -5.68 -6.63 -6.28
CA LEU A 341 -5.12 -5.48 -5.59
C LEU A 341 -4.97 -5.79 -4.10
N PHE A 342 -3.77 -5.54 -3.59
CA PHE A 342 -3.42 -5.68 -2.18
C PHE A 342 -3.07 -4.32 -1.58
N MET A 343 -3.39 -4.14 -0.31
CA MET A 343 -2.95 -3.02 0.50
C MET A 343 -2.17 -3.55 1.70
N ASN A 344 -0.92 -3.16 1.79
CA ASN A 344 -0.05 -3.57 2.89
C ASN A 344 -0.23 -2.65 4.11
N LEU A 345 -0.46 -3.24 5.28
CA LEU A 345 -0.65 -2.51 6.53
C LEU A 345 0.59 -2.50 7.43
N THR A 346 1.64 -3.27 7.10
CA THR A 346 2.90 -3.30 7.87
C THR A 346 3.76 -2.08 7.55
N GLY A 347 4.61 -1.71 8.49
CA GLY A 347 5.55 -0.61 8.36
C GLY A 347 5.21 0.60 9.22
N ASN A 348 6.22 1.43 9.43
CA ASN A 348 6.13 2.62 10.26
C ASN A 348 6.95 3.78 9.65
N THR A 349 6.94 4.95 10.31
CA THR A 349 7.59 6.17 9.80
C THR A 349 9.11 6.07 9.73
N GLY A 350 9.74 5.08 10.37
CA GLY A 350 11.17 4.78 10.25
C GLY A 350 11.61 4.44 8.82
N LEU A 351 10.67 3.98 7.98
CA LEU A 351 10.88 3.74 6.54
C LEU A 351 10.96 5.03 5.70
N SER A 352 10.59 6.18 6.23
CA SER A 352 10.63 7.47 5.51
C SER A 352 12.05 8.03 5.43
N LYS A 353 12.99 7.22 4.91
CA LYS A 353 14.42 7.56 4.75
C LYS A 353 14.93 7.14 3.38
N GLY A 354 15.86 7.93 2.84
CA GLY A 354 16.57 7.56 1.61
C GLY A 354 17.26 6.20 1.76
N GLY A 355 17.08 5.32 0.81
CA GLY A 355 17.62 3.95 0.84
C GLY A 355 16.60 2.86 1.17
N SER A 356 15.48 3.18 1.86
CA SER A 356 14.43 2.18 2.18
C SER A 356 13.81 1.58 0.91
N GLY A 357 13.57 2.40 -0.11
CA GLY A 357 13.07 1.95 -1.42
C GLY A 357 14.05 1.03 -2.14
N ASP A 358 15.37 1.32 -2.06
CA ASP A 358 16.40 0.48 -2.68
C ASP A 358 16.39 -0.92 -2.07
N VAL A 359 16.28 -1.02 -0.74
CA VAL A 359 16.16 -2.32 -0.04
C VAL A 359 14.91 -3.06 -0.52
N LEU A 360 13.75 -2.39 -0.56
CA LEU A 360 12.49 -2.98 -1.02
C LEU A 360 12.60 -3.51 -2.46
N ALA A 361 13.14 -2.71 -3.37
CA ALA A 361 13.33 -3.10 -4.77
C ALA A 361 14.23 -4.34 -4.89
N GLY A 362 15.30 -4.41 -4.09
CA GLY A 362 16.18 -5.58 -3.99
C GLY A 362 15.45 -6.83 -3.50
N MET A 363 14.62 -6.69 -2.46
CA MET A 363 13.82 -7.79 -1.91
C MET A 363 12.83 -8.35 -2.94
N ILE A 364 12.06 -7.48 -3.60
CA ILE A 364 11.09 -7.87 -4.64
C ILE A 364 11.80 -8.58 -5.79
N ALA A 365 12.93 -8.02 -6.25
CA ALA A 365 13.71 -8.61 -7.34
C ALA A 365 14.30 -9.98 -6.97
N SER A 366 14.65 -10.19 -5.70
CA SER A 366 15.10 -11.49 -5.19
C SER A 366 14.00 -12.56 -5.30
N PHE A 367 12.77 -12.26 -4.88
CA PHE A 367 11.64 -13.18 -5.00
C PHE A 367 11.33 -13.47 -6.48
N LEU A 368 11.31 -12.43 -7.32
CA LEU A 368 11.09 -12.60 -8.76
C LEU A 368 12.14 -13.53 -9.40
N ALA A 369 13.42 -13.36 -9.03
CA ALA A 369 14.51 -14.21 -9.52
C ALA A 369 14.40 -15.66 -9.05
N GLN A 370 13.77 -15.93 -7.92
CA GLN A 370 13.50 -17.25 -7.37
C GLN A 370 12.26 -17.93 -8.00
N GLY A 371 11.58 -17.28 -8.95
CA GLY A 371 10.45 -17.85 -9.69
C GLY A 371 9.08 -17.61 -9.06
N TYR A 372 8.96 -16.67 -8.12
CA TYR A 372 7.66 -16.20 -7.67
C TYR A 372 6.94 -15.46 -8.81
N SER A 373 5.60 -15.53 -8.82
CA SER A 373 4.84 -14.64 -9.69
C SER A 373 5.16 -13.18 -9.38
N PRO A 374 5.05 -12.25 -10.33
CA PRO A 374 5.33 -10.82 -10.07
C PRO A 374 4.50 -10.27 -8.92
N LEU A 375 3.25 -10.69 -8.82
CA LEU A 375 2.36 -10.25 -7.77
C LEU A 375 2.81 -10.78 -6.40
N ASP A 376 3.11 -12.08 -6.29
CA ASP A 376 3.57 -12.68 -5.03
C ASP A 376 4.94 -12.14 -4.62
N ALA A 377 5.86 -11.94 -5.57
CA ALA A 377 7.16 -11.31 -5.31
C ALA A 377 7.00 -9.90 -4.73
N ALA A 378 6.09 -9.11 -5.30
CA ALA A 378 5.81 -7.76 -4.84
C ALA A 378 5.12 -7.75 -3.46
N VAL A 379 4.10 -8.61 -3.24
CA VAL A 379 3.38 -8.70 -1.97
C VAL A 379 4.30 -9.18 -0.85
N CYS A 380 5.09 -10.26 -1.07
CA CYS A 380 6.09 -10.74 -0.11
C CYS A 380 7.11 -9.64 0.23
N GLY A 381 7.68 -8.99 -0.79
CA GLY A 381 8.66 -7.94 -0.59
C GLY A 381 8.12 -6.79 0.24
N VAL A 382 6.95 -6.27 -0.11
CA VAL A 382 6.32 -5.13 0.59
C VAL A 382 5.95 -5.48 2.03
N TYR A 383 5.32 -6.64 2.24
CA TYR A 383 4.93 -7.07 3.58
C TYR A 383 6.15 -7.27 4.50
N LEU A 384 7.14 -8.03 4.05
CA LEU A 384 8.34 -8.33 4.83
C LEU A 384 9.19 -7.08 5.12
N HIS A 385 9.24 -6.14 4.17
CA HIS A 385 9.91 -4.86 4.35
C HIS A 385 9.25 -4.03 5.46
N GLY A 386 7.91 -3.93 5.44
CA GLY A 386 7.15 -3.24 6.48
C GLY A 386 7.27 -3.95 7.84
N ALA A 387 7.07 -5.27 7.87
CA ALA A 387 7.19 -6.07 9.09
C ALA A 387 8.61 -5.99 9.71
N ALA A 388 9.65 -5.88 8.87
CA ALA A 388 11.01 -5.65 9.37
C ALA A 388 11.16 -4.31 10.08
N ALA A 389 10.56 -3.24 9.56
CA ALA A 389 10.55 -1.95 10.21
C ALA A 389 9.77 -2.00 11.54
N ASP A 390 8.63 -2.69 11.58
CA ASP A 390 7.84 -2.86 12.79
C ASP A 390 8.61 -3.66 13.85
N LYS A 391 9.36 -4.69 13.43
CA LYS A 391 10.23 -5.45 14.34
C LYS A 391 11.41 -4.62 14.86
N LEU A 392 12.01 -3.80 14.01
CA LEU A 392 13.11 -2.91 14.39
C LEU A 392 12.67 -1.82 15.36
N LYS A 393 11.41 -1.38 15.30
CA LYS A 393 10.84 -0.42 16.26
C LYS A 393 10.87 -0.93 17.70
N GLU A 394 10.88 -2.24 17.93
CA GLU A 394 11.02 -2.83 19.26
C GLU A 394 12.43 -2.58 19.87
N THR A 395 13.43 -2.32 19.02
CA THR A 395 14.84 -2.18 19.43
C THR A 395 15.37 -0.76 19.20
N PHE A 396 14.97 -0.14 18.09
CA PHE A 396 15.36 1.21 17.71
C PHE A 396 14.15 2.15 17.75
N SER A 397 14.40 3.46 17.89
CA SER A 397 13.34 4.44 17.60
C SER A 397 13.11 4.52 16.06
N GLU A 398 11.91 4.95 15.65
CA GLU A 398 11.63 5.23 14.23
C GLU A 398 12.59 6.31 13.66
N HIS A 399 13.10 7.21 14.52
CA HIS A 399 14.12 8.19 14.13
C HIS A 399 15.51 7.55 13.93
N GLY A 400 15.87 6.55 14.74
CA GLY A 400 17.22 5.94 14.74
C GLY A 400 17.39 4.77 13.77
N MET A 401 16.29 4.15 13.33
CA MET A 401 16.30 3.04 12.36
C MET A 401 16.94 3.44 11.03
N LEU A 402 17.81 2.62 10.48
CA LEU A 402 18.46 2.83 9.19
C LEU A 402 17.97 1.81 8.16
N PRO A 403 17.93 2.16 6.86
CA PRO A 403 17.62 1.19 5.81
C PRO A 403 18.56 -0.03 5.79
N SER A 404 19.81 0.14 6.20
CA SER A 404 20.79 -0.97 6.34
C SER A 404 20.46 -1.97 7.44
N ASP A 405 19.57 -1.66 8.37
CA ASP A 405 19.14 -2.57 9.43
C ASP A 405 18.05 -3.54 8.92
N LEU A 406 17.26 -3.11 7.94
CA LEU A 406 16.12 -3.86 7.41
C LEU A 406 16.47 -5.25 6.88
N PRO A 407 17.54 -5.44 6.07
CA PRO A 407 17.88 -6.76 5.51
C PRO A 407 18.08 -7.84 6.57
N LEU A 408 18.71 -7.49 7.70
CA LEU A 408 18.91 -8.45 8.79
C LEU A 408 17.61 -8.77 9.52
N ALA A 409 16.74 -7.78 9.72
CA ALA A 409 15.42 -7.98 10.32
C ALA A 409 14.53 -8.87 9.45
N VAL A 410 14.56 -8.68 8.12
CA VAL A 410 13.87 -9.56 7.15
C VAL A 410 14.32 -11.01 7.29
N ALA A 411 15.62 -11.26 7.36
CA ALA A 411 16.16 -12.62 7.51
C ALA A 411 15.67 -13.31 8.80
N ARG A 412 15.48 -12.53 9.88
CA ARG A 412 14.91 -13.06 11.15
C ARG A 412 13.43 -13.39 11.03
N ILE A 413 12.64 -12.54 10.36
CA ILE A 413 11.21 -12.81 10.14
C ILE A 413 11.02 -14.04 9.24
N LEU A 414 11.82 -14.19 8.19
CA LEU A 414 11.79 -15.39 7.33
C LEU A 414 12.07 -16.66 8.13
N LYS A 415 13.03 -16.63 9.07
CA LYS A 415 13.29 -17.75 9.99
C LYS A 415 12.06 -18.11 10.82
N ASP A 416 11.35 -17.10 11.36
CA ASP A 416 10.13 -17.34 12.15
C ASP A 416 9.04 -17.99 11.28
N PHE A 417 8.97 -17.68 10.00
CA PHE A 417 8.03 -18.29 9.05
C PHE A 417 8.40 -19.74 8.68
N GLU A 418 9.68 -20.04 8.58
CA GLU A 418 10.17 -21.40 8.30
C GLU A 418 9.98 -22.36 9.50
N THR A 419 10.02 -21.85 10.74
CA THR A 419 9.99 -22.67 11.97
C THR A 419 8.57 -23.13 12.33
N ILE A 420 7.52 -22.54 11.78
CA ILE A 420 6.12 -22.82 12.10
C ILE A 420 5.49 -23.74 11.02
N ALA A 421 6.22 -24.02 9.94
CA ALA A 421 5.83 -24.96 8.87
C ALA A 421 6.28 -26.39 9.23
#